data_ce25c6a16ea34b893dd3680e9f98bdd4
#
_entry.id   ce25c6a16ea34b893dd3680e9f98bdd4
#
_cell.length_a   1.000
_cell.length_b   1.000
_cell.length_c   1.000
_cell.angle_alpha   90.00
_cell.angle_beta   90.00
_cell.angle_gamma   90.00
#
_symmetry.space_group_name_H-M   'P 1'
#
loop_
_entity.id
_entity.type
_entity.pdbx_description
1 polymer ?
#
loop_
_entity_poly.entity_id
_entity_poly.type
_entity_poly.pdbx_seq_one_letter_code
_entity_poly.pdbx_strand_id
1 'polypeptide(L)' 'MPKAFVMINVKVGTDREVVSELKTFRYVDRVYEVYGVYDIVAEVQVSSMEELKETVNSDMRKLKNVLATNTIIVTGS' A
#
# COMPACT_ATOMS: atom_id res chain seq x y z
N MET A 1 12.18 -11.98 5.95
CA MET A 1 11.15 -11.66 4.96
C MET A 1 11.10 -10.16 4.73
N PRO A 2 11.18 -9.71 3.49
CA PRO A 2 11.12 -8.28 3.22
C PRO A 2 9.80 -7.67 3.67
N LYS A 3 9.89 -6.53 4.30
CA LYS A 3 8.75 -5.74 4.70
C LYS A 3 8.85 -4.38 4.05
N ALA A 4 7.74 -3.84 3.63
CA ALA A 4 7.69 -2.51 3.04
C ALA A 4 6.49 -1.75 3.57
N PHE A 5 6.60 -0.44 3.56
CA PHE A 5 5.47 0.45 3.81
C PHE A 5 5.18 1.20 2.52
N VAL A 6 3.95 1.14 2.09
CA VAL A 6 3.51 1.86 0.89
C VAL A 6 2.64 3.01 1.32
N MET A 7 3.11 4.23 1.09
CA MET A 7 2.35 5.43 1.35
C MET A 7 1.51 5.73 0.12
N ILE A 8 0.22 5.98 0.33
CA ILE A 8 -0.75 6.05 -0.75
C ILE A 8 -1.56 7.34 -0.65
N ASN A 9 -1.69 8.04 -1.77
CA ASN A 9 -2.62 9.15 -1.90
C ASN A 9 -3.83 8.70 -2.72
N VAL A 10 -5.02 9.08 -2.26
CA VAL A 10 -6.26 8.68 -2.89
C VAL A 10 -7.12 9.91 -3.19
N LYS A 11 -8.13 9.71 -4.02
CA LYS A 11 -9.10 10.77 -4.29
C LYS A 11 -9.81 11.14 -3.00
N VAL A 12 -10.13 12.43 -2.85
CA VAL A 12 -10.81 12.94 -1.67
C VAL A 12 -12.09 12.15 -1.43
N GLY A 13 -12.27 11.71 -0.19
CA GLY A 13 -13.48 11.01 0.22
C GLY A 13 -13.49 9.52 -0.06
N THR A 14 -12.41 8.94 -0.62
CA THR A 14 -12.39 7.53 -0.96
C THR A 14 -11.51 6.69 -0.02
N ASP A 15 -11.06 7.25 1.08
CA ASP A 15 -10.12 6.59 2.00
C ASP A 15 -10.62 5.22 2.46
N ARG A 16 -11.86 5.15 2.94
CA ARG A 16 -12.41 3.90 3.47
C ARG A 16 -12.57 2.84 2.40
N GLU A 17 -12.99 3.27 1.21
CA GLU A 17 -13.14 2.36 0.08
C GLU A 17 -11.81 1.73 -0.29
N VAL A 18 -10.76 2.56 -0.39
CA VAL A 18 -9.43 2.07 -0.74
C VAL A 18 -8.87 1.19 0.37
N VAL A 19 -9.07 1.56 1.64
CA VAL A 19 -8.64 0.71 2.77
C VAL A 19 -9.27 -0.68 2.65
N SER A 20 -10.57 -0.74 2.37
CA SER A 20 -11.26 -2.02 2.23
C SER A 20 -10.68 -2.85 1.07
N GLU A 21 -10.39 -2.20 -0.04
CA GLU A 21 -9.81 -2.87 -1.20
C GLU A 21 -8.40 -3.39 -0.89
N LEU A 22 -7.57 -2.57 -0.23
CA LEU A 22 -6.21 -2.97 0.12
C LEU A 22 -6.17 -4.18 1.05
N LYS A 23 -7.12 -4.27 1.96
CA LYS A 23 -7.18 -5.39 2.90
C LYS A 23 -7.45 -6.74 2.24
N THR A 24 -7.91 -6.75 0.99
CA THR A 24 -8.13 -7.99 0.26
C THR A 24 -6.87 -8.53 -0.40
N PHE A 25 -5.81 -7.75 -0.47
CA PHE A 25 -4.59 -8.18 -1.14
C PHE A 25 -3.78 -9.12 -0.27
N ARG A 26 -3.26 -10.17 -0.90
CA ARG A 26 -2.60 -11.27 -0.22
C ARG A 26 -1.44 -10.85 0.67
N TYR A 27 -0.62 -9.92 0.18
CA TYR A 27 0.61 -9.54 0.87
C TYR A 27 0.47 -8.31 1.74
N VAL A 28 -0.70 -7.71 1.79
CA VAL A 28 -0.96 -6.57 2.65
C VAL A 28 -1.28 -7.08 4.05
N ASP A 29 -0.45 -6.72 5.01
CA ASP A 29 -0.59 -7.17 6.39
C ASP A 29 -1.48 -6.23 7.21
N ARG A 30 -1.19 -4.93 7.15
CA ARG A 30 -1.96 -3.93 7.88
C ARG A 30 -2.14 -2.69 7.02
N VAL A 31 -3.26 -2.01 7.24
CA VAL A 31 -3.58 -0.77 6.53
C VAL A 31 -3.99 0.28 7.55
N TYR A 32 -3.38 1.46 7.45
CA TYR A 32 -3.65 2.58 8.34
C TYR A 32 -4.16 3.77 7.54
N GLU A 33 -5.21 4.41 8.04
CA GLU A 33 -5.57 5.74 7.56
C GLU A 33 -4.74 6.73 8.37
N VAL A 34 -4.10 7.67 7.69
CA VAL A 34 -3.21 8.62 8.32
C VAL A 34 -3.59 10.04 7.93
N TYR A 35 -3.07 10.99 8.66
CA TYR A 35 -3.32 12.40 8.39
C TYR A 35 -1.98 13.09 8.14
N GLY A 36 -1.84 13.70 6.97
CA GLY A 36 -0.61 14.38 6.59
C GLY A 36 -0.42 14.38 5.09
N VAL A 37 0.83 14.21 4.65
CA VAL A 37 1.17 14.21 3.23
C VAL A 37 0.49 13.07 2.49
N TYR A 38 0.35 11.94 3.15
CA TYR A 38 -0.29 10.75 2.58
C TYR A 38 -1.60 10.48 3.29
N ASP A 39 -2.48 9.74 2.62
CA ASP A 39 -3.80 9.42 3.14
C ASP A 39 -3.85 8.05 3.81
N ILE A 40 -3.08 7.11 3.28
CA ILE A 40 -3.08 5.72 3.73
C ILE A 40 -1.66 5.19 3.75
N VAL A 41 -1.36 4.34 4.74
CA VAL A 41 -0.11 3.59 4.79
C VAL A 41 -0.46 2.10 4.84
N ALA A 42 0.05 1.33 3.89
CA ALA A 42 -0.12 -0.11 3.87
C ALA A 42 1.20 -0.80 4.23
N GLU A 43 1.12 -1.71 5.18
CA GLU A 43 2.27 -2.54 5.54
C GLU A 43 2.20 -3.82 4.72
N VAL A 44 3.27 -4.08 3.96
CA VAL A 44 3.33 -5.21 3.03
C VAL A 44 4.44 -6.15 3.45
N GLN A 45 4.13 -7.44 3.54
CA GLN A 45 5.13 -8.47 3.79
C GLN A 45 5.15 -9.44 2.62
N VAL A 46 6.33 -9.60 2.02
CA VAL A 46 6.50 -10.42 0.82
C VAL A 46 7.72 -11.33 1.00
N SER A 47 7.82 -12.34 0.15
CA SER A 47 8.98 -13.23 0.15
C SER A 47 10.08 -12.78 -0.81
N SER A 48 9.74 -11.93 -1.76
CA SER A 48 10.68 -11.47 -2.78
C SER A 48 10.35 -10.06 -3.23
N MET A 49 11.33 -9.42 -3.86
CA MET A 49 11.12 -8.10 -4.45
C MET A 49 10.14 -8.15 -5.61
N GLU A 50 10.07 -9.28 -6.31
CA GLU A 50 9.11 -9.44 -7.39
C GLU A 50 7.68 -9.40 -6.90
N GLU A 51 7.40 -10.06 -5.77
CA GLU A 51 6.09 -10.00 -5.15
C GLU A 51 5.74 -8.58 -4.72
N LEU A 52 6.73 -7.85 -4.20
CA LEU A 52 6.51 -6.46 -3.81
C LEU A 52 6.15 -5.60 -5.02
N LYS A 53 6.91 -5.72 -6.10
CA LYS A 53 6.64 -4.96 -7.32
C LYS A 53 5.26 -5.28 -7.89
N GLU A 54 4.89 -6.55 -7.89
CA GLU A 54 3.59 -6.98 -8.38
C GLU A 54 2.46 -6.39 -7.53
N THR A 55 2.61 -6.47 -6.20
CA THR A 55 1.59 -5.94 -5.30
C THR A 55 1.41 -4.44 -5.50
N VAL A 56 2.49 -3.68 -5.57
CA VAL A 56 2.40 -2.23 -5.72
C VAL A 56 2.00 -1.83 -7.13
N ASN A 57 2.73 -2.32 -8.14
CA ASN A 57 2.55 -1.84 -9.51
C ASN A 57 1.33 -2.45 -10.19
N SER A 58 1.04 -3.72 -9.91
CA SER A 58 -0.08 -4.40 -10.57
C SER A 58 -1.37 -4.30 -9.79
N ASP A 59 -1.32 -4.49 -8.47
CA ASP A 59 -2.53 -4.55 -7.67
C ASP A 59 -2.96 -3.19 -7.14
N MET A 60 -2.06 -2.49 -6.43
CA MET A 60 -2.43 -1.21 -5.81
C MET A 60 -2.68 -0.11 -6.81
N ARG A 61 -1.82 0.01 -7.81
CA ARG A 61 -1.93 1.09 -8.80
C ARG A 61 -3.10 0.92 -9.75
N LYS A 62 -3.69 -0.27 -9.81
CA LYS A 62 -4.89 -0.51 -10.61
C LYS A 62 -6.16 -0.03 -9.92
N LEU A 63 -6.12 0.23 -8.64
CA LEU A 63 -7.28 0.75 -7.92
C LEU A 63 -7.59 2.16 -8.45
N LYS A 64 -8.81 2.35 -8.90
CA LYS A 64 -9.16 3.58 -9.62
C LYS A 64 -9.03 4.86 -8.78
N ASN A 65 -9.15 4.74 -7.47
CA ASN A 65 -9.09 5.89 -6.58
C ASN A 65 -7.70 6.17 -6.02
N VAL A 66 -6.72 5.33 -6.36
CA VAL A 66 -5.33 5.54 -5.96
C VAL A 66 -4.67 6.51 -6.94
N LEU A 67 -4.16 7.63 -6.42
CA LEU A 67 -3.54 8.66 -7.23
C LEU A 67 -2.03 8.49 -7.32
N ALA A 68 -1.40 8.10 -6.22
CA ALA A 68 0.05 7.96 -6.15
C ALA A 68 0.43 6.97 -5.06
N THR A 69 1.56 6.30 -5.26
CA THR A 69 2.14 5.41 -4.27
C THR A 69 3.61 5.73 -4.09
N ASN A 70 4.11 5.57 -2.87
CA ASN A 70 5.52 5.74 -2.57
C ASN A 70 5.92 4.61 -1.61
N THR A 71 6.86 3.77 -2.04
CA THR A 71 7.24 2.56 -1.30
C THR A 71 8.54 2.77 -0.56
N ILE A 72 8.53 2.44 0.73
CA ILE A 72 9.71 2.43 1.57
C ILE A 72 9.97 0.97 1.98
N ILE A 73 11.17 0.49 1.69
CA ILE A 73 11.55 -0.88 2.03
C ILE A 73 12.31 -0.88 3.33
N VAL A 74 11.91 -1.75 4.26
CA VAL A 74 12.60 -1.88 5.54
C VAL A 74 13.86 -2.72 5.30
N THR A 75 15.02 -2.16 5.62
CA THR A 75 16.32 -2.83 5.42
C THR A 75 16.94 -3.31 6.71
N GLY A 76 16.40 -2.93 7.87
CA GLY A 76 16.92 -3.34 9.15
C GLY A 76 16.08 -2.76 10.28
N SER A 77 16.44 -3.10 11.50
CA SER A 77 15.69 -2.64 12.67
C SER A 77 16.60 -1.90 13.65
#